data_4ea519f5e1ae3329d72579a285ce4781
#
_entry.id   4ea519f5e1ae3329d72579a285ce4781
#
_cell.length_a   1.000
_cell.length_b   1.000
_cell.length_c   1.000
_cell.angle_alpha   90.00
_cell.angle_beta   90.00
_cell.angle_gamma   90.00
#
_symmetry.space_group_name_H-M   'P 1'
#
loop_
_entity.id
_entity.type
_entity.pdbx_description
1 polymer ?
#
loop_
_entity_poly.entity_id
_entity_poly.type
_entity_poly.pdbx_seq_one_letter_code
_entity_poly.pdbx_strand_id
1 'polypeptide(L)'
;MLNLQDKKFNQLTVNELYAIMKLRQEIFVVEQKCVYLDADGHDQKAIHVLGMDEAGKLATYIRIFAPGDCYDESAIGRVVVDAGFRGQKFGVKVMEFGIDYCKKHFPDSSIKIGAQLYLAKFYRSLGFVPVSEMYLEDGIEHQYMELIF
;
A
#
# COMPACT_ATOMS: atom_id res chain seq x y z
N MET A 1 0.68 16.39 -12.18
CA MET A 1 0.58 15.04 -12.77
C MET A 1 1.34 14.04 -11.89
N LEU A 2 0.83 12.84 -11.76
CA LEU A 2 1.44 11.80 -10.94
C LEU A 2 2.14 10.78 -11.85
N ASN A 3 3.43 10.53 -11.60
CA ASN A 3 4.19 9.51 -12.30
C ASN A 3 4.31 8.26 -11.41
N LEU A 4 3.68 7.16 -11.82
CA LEU A 4 3.66 5.91 -11.09
C LEU A 4 4.66 4.92 -11.69
N GLN A 5 5.49 4.33 -10.83
CA GLN A 5 6.51 3.35 -11.22
C GLN A 5 6.51 2.19 -10.25
N ASP A 6 6.67 0.96 -10.77
CA ASP A 6 6.88 -0.22 -9.95
C ASP A 6 8.36 -0.62 -9.99
N LYS A 7 8.91 -0.98 -8.83
CA LYS A 7 10.31 -1.40 -8.70
C LYS A 7 10.44 -2.53 -7.69
N LYS A 8 11.31 -3.49 -7.99
CA LYS A 8 11.77 -4.46 -7.01
C LYS A 8 12.69 -3.75 -6.00
N PHE A 9 12.86 -4.33 -4.83
CA PHE A 9 13.69 -3.75 -3.78
C PHE A 9 15.10 -3.41 -4.28
N ASN A 10 15.73 -4.31 -5.02
CA ASN A 10 17.10 -4.11 -5.52
C ASN A 10 17.19 -3.11 -6.69
N GLN A 11 16.06 -2.66 -7.22
CA GLN A 11 16.00 -1.63 -8.25
C GLN A 11 15.81 -0.23 -7.67
N LEU A 12 15.50 -0.13 -6.37
CA LEU A 12 15.37 1.15 -5.68
C LEU A 12 16.74 1.79 -5.52
N THR A 13 16.83 3.09 -5.78
CA THR A 13 18.01 3.85 -5.38
C THR A 13 18.01 4.07 -3.87
N VAL A 14 19.14 4.40 -3.31
CA VAL A 14 19.25 4.72 -1.88
C VAL A 14 18.30 5.87 -1.51
N ASN A 15 18.24 6.90 -2.36
CA ASN A 15 17.35 8.04 -2.11
C ASN A 15 15.87 7.67 -2.20
N GLU A 16 15.49 6.79 -3.13
CA GLU A 16 14.12 6.28 -3.22
C GLU A 16 13.75 5.49 -1.98
N LEU A 17 14.62 4.59 -1.53
CA LEU A 17 14.37 3.82 -0.31
C LEU A 17 14.22 4.74 0.91
N TYR A 18 15.10 5.74 1.04
CA TYR A 18 15.01 6.70 2.13
C TYR A 18 13.69 7.46 2.10
N ALA A 19 13.26 7.93 0.92
CA ALA A 19 12.00 8.65 0.77
C ALA A 19 10.80 7.77 1.14
N ILE A 20 10.80 6.49 0.74
CA ILE A 20 9.77 5.52 1.11
C ILE A 20 9.71 5.35 2.63
N MET A 21 10.83 5.10 3.27
CA MET A 21 10.89 4.89 4.73
C MET A 21 10.46 6.13 5.49
N LYS A 22 10.89 7.31 5.03
CA LYS A 22 10.51 8.57 5.65
C LYS A 22 9.01 8.81 5.57
N LEU A 23 8.40 8.64 4.40
CA LEU A 23 6.96 8.84 4.21
C LEU A 23 6.16 7.87 5.07
N ARG A 24 6.54 6.60 5.10
CA ARG A 24 5.86 5.58 5.91
C ARG A 24 5.92 5.93 7.39
N GLN A 25 7.07 6.36 7.89
CA GLN A 25 7.21 6.75 9.30
C GLN A 25 6.41 8.01 9.63
N GLU A 26 6.43 9.02 8.76
CA GLU A 26 5.69 10.26 8.99
C GLU A 26 4.19 10.01 9.18
N ILE A 27 3.62 9.09 8.42
CA ILE A 27 2.17 8.84 8.44
C ILE A 27 1.80 7.72 9.41
N PHE A 28 2.43 6.54 9.26
CA PHE A 28 2.01 5.36 10.03
C PHE A 28 2.47 5.41 11.50
N VAL A 29 3.59 6.04 11.78
CA VAL A 29 4.14 6.11 13.14
C VAL A 29 3.83 7.45 13.78
N VAL A 30 4.23 8.54 13.16
CA VAL A 30 4.12 9.88 13.76
C VAL A 30 2.68 10.40 13.73
N GLU A 31 2.09 10.50 12.53
CA GLU A 31 0.73 11.04 12.40
C GLU A 31 -0.31 10.18 13.12
N GLN A 32 -0.25 8.86 12.94
CA GLN A 32 -1.19 7.93 13.58
C GLN A 32 -0.87 7.68 15.06
N LYS A 33 0.23 8.23 15.56
CA LYS A 33 0.66 8.06 16.96
C LYS A 33 0.72 6.58 17.35
N CYS A 34 1.27 5.76 16.46
CA CYS A 34 1.35 4.32 16.63
C CYS A 34 2.81 3.91 16.76
N VAL A 35 3.19 3.43 17.95
CA VAL A 35 4.56 2.98 18.19
C VAL A 35 4.69 1.52 17.76
N TYR A 36 5.25 1.31 16.57
CA TYR A 36 5.52 -0.03 16.05
C TYR A 36 6.68 0.03 15.06
N LEU A 37 7.23 -1.14 14.74
CA LEU A 37 8.33 -1.24 13.78
C LEU A 37 7.77 -1.37 12.36
N ASP A 38 7.69 -0.25 11.66
CA ASP A 38 7.16 -0.22 10.29
C ASP A 38 8.02 -1.02 9.30
N ALA A 39 9.34 -0.99 9.45
CA ALA A 39 10.25 -1.84 8.68
C ALA A 39 10.16 -3.27 9.25
N ASP A 40 9.36 -4.11 8.60
CA ASP A 40 8.94 -5.41 9.13
C ASP A 40 9.73 -6.61 8.59
N GLY A 41 10.78 -6.37 7.80
CA GLY A 41 11.60 -7.43 7.20
C GLY A 41 11.03 -8.01 5.91
N HIS A 42 9.91 -7.49 5.42
CA HIS A 42 9.25 -7.99 4.21
C HIS A 42 9.48 -7.12 2.98
N ASP A 43 10.07 -5.93 3.14
CA ASP A 43 10.26 -5.01 2.03
C ASP A 43 11.17 -5.56 0.92
N GLN A 44 12.10 -6.44 1.28
CA GLN A 44 13.05 -7.01 0.33
C GLN A 44 12.40 -7.87 -0.74
N LYS A 45 11.23 -8.45 -0.46
CA LYS A 45 10.50 -9.30 -1.41
C LYS A 45 9.30 -8.61 -2.06
N ALA A 46 9.01 -7.39 -1.66
CA ALA A 46 7.86 -6.64 -2.18
C ALA A 46 8.17 -5.97 -3.52
N ILE A 47 7.11 -5.70 -4.27
CA ILE A 47 7.14 -4.74 -5.36
C ILE A 47 6.74 -3.40 -4.78
N HIS A 48 7.57 -2.38 -5.00
CA HIS A 48 7.37 -1.03 -4.49
C HIS A 48 6.79 -0.15 -5.59
N VAL A 49 5.65 0.47 -5.34
CA VAL A 49 5.04 1.41 -6.29
C VAL A 49 5.23 2.82 -5.75
N LEU A 50 5.94 3.64 -6.51
CA LEU A 50 6.25 5.01 -6.17
C LEU A 50 5.44 5.94 -7.06
N GLY A 51 4.66 6.84 -6.46
CA GLY A 51 3.98 7.91 -7.16
C GLY A 51 4.72 9.23 -6.91
N MET A 52 5.38 9.73 -7.95
CA MET A 52 6.16 10.97 -7.88
C MET A 52 5.39 12.13 -8.46
N ASP A 53 5.50 13.31 -7.86
CA ASP A 53 4.97 14.53 -8.46
C ASP A 53 5.89 15.06 -9.58
N GLU A 54 5.54 16.19 -10.18
CA GLU A 54 6.33 16.80 -11.26
C GLU A 54 7.70 17.25 -10.82
N ALA A 55 7.87 17.55 -9.53
CA ALA A 55 9.16 17.96 -8.96
C ALA A 55 10.03 16.77 -8.52
N GLY A 56 9.54 15.55 -8.69
CA GLY A 56 10.26 14.34 -8.28
C GLY A 56 10.12 14.00 -6.80
N LYS A 57 9.14 14.61 -6.09
CA LYS A 57 8.86 14.27 -4.69
C LYS A 57 7.93 13.07 -4.62
N LEU A 58 8.20 12.15 -3.68
CA LEU A 58 7.33 11.01 -3.43
C LEU A 58 6.03 11.50 -2.79
N ALA A 59 4.93 11.37 -3.54
CA ALA A 59 3.61 11.83 -3.12
C ALA A 59 2.75 10.70 -2.57
N THR A 60 2.90 9.49 -3.09
CA THR A 60 2.10 8.32 -2.69
C THR A 60 2.89 7.05 -2.91
N TYR A 61 2.52 5.99 -2.17
CA TYR A 61 3.25 4.74 -2.19
C TYR A 61 2.33 3.58 -1.80
N ILE A 62 2.57 2.41 -2.40
CA ILE A 62 2.07 1.11 -1.94
C ILE A 62 3.17 0.08 -2.10
N ARG A 63 3.03 -1.06 -1.39
CA ARG A 63 3.84 -2.25 -1.68
C ARG A 63 2.94 -3.42 -2.04
N ILE A 64 3.40 -4.25 -2.95
CA ILE A 64 2.66 -5.39 -3.48
C ILE A 64 3.44 -6.65 -3.16
N PHE A 65 2.71 -7.71 -2.74
CA PHE A 65 3.29 -9.03 -2.53
C PHE A 65 2.67 -10.03 -3.50
N ALA A 66 3.51 -10.91 -4.04
CA ALA A 66 3.05 -12.07 -4.80
C ALA A 66 2.29 -13.05 -3.89
N PRO A 67 1.42 -13.91 -4.45
CA PRO A 67 0.77 -14.97 -3.68
C PRO A 67 1.81 -15.80 -2.91
N GLY A 68 1.55 -16.02 -1.62
CA GLY A 68 2.41 -16.79 -0.74
C GLY A 68 3.47 -15.97 0.02
N ASP A 69 3.72 -14.72 -0.37
CA ASP A 69 4.74 -13.89 0.30
C ASP A 69 4.24 -13.19 1.56
N CYS A 70 2.94 -12.94 1.65
CA CYS A 70 2.32 -12.33 2.82
C CYS A 70 1.08 -13.10 3.23
N TYR A 71 0.19 -13.34 2.29
CA TYR A 71 -1.00 -14.20 2.41
C TYR A 71 -0.93 -15.25 1.31
N ASP A 72 -1.85 -16.21 1.32
CA ASP A 72 -1.98 -17.15 0.20
C ASP A 72 -2.30 -16.42 -1.12
N GLU A 73 -3.08 -15.35 -1.01
CA GLU A 73 -3.42 -14.46 -2.12
C GLU A 73 -2.31 -13.41 -2.35
N SER A 74 -2.36 -12.73 -3.50
CA SER A 74 -1.57 -11.51 -3.66
C SER A 74 -2.05 -10.44 -2.68
N ALA A 75 -1.19 -9.48 -2.36
CA ALA A 75 -1.50 -8.49 -1.34
C ALA A 75 -1.03 -7.10 -1.75
N ILE A 76 -1.74 -6.09 -1.26
CA ILE A 76 -1.33 -4.70 -1.33
C ILE A 76 -1.34 -4.16 0.10
N GLY A 77 -0.30 -3.46 0.49
CA GLY A 77 -0.19 -2.89 1.81
C GLY A 77 0.62 -1.61 1.84
N ARG A 78 0.75 -1.05 3.04
CA ARG A 78 1.46 0.22 3.26
C ARG A 78 0.97 1.32 2.32
N VAL A 79 -0.35 1.40 2.12
CA VAL A 79 -0.99 2.42 1.28
C VAL A 79 -0.87 3.76 1.98
N VAL A 80 -0.24 4.72 1.35
CA VAL A 80 0.04 6.01 1.99
C VAL A 80 0.04 7.13 0.96
N VAL A 81 -0.49 8.29 1.37
CA VAL A 81 -0.40 9.55 0.61
C VAL A 81 0.23 10.58 1.54
N ASP A 82 1.24 11.28 1.05
CA ASP A 82 1.88 12.39 1.78
C ASP A 82 0.83 13.44 2.13
N ALA A 83 0.89 13.97 3.35
CA ALA A 83 -0.11 14.92 3.87
C ALA A 83 -0.28 16.14 2.96
N GLY A 84 0.78 16.59 2.30
CA GLY A 84 0.74 17.73 1.38
C GLY A 84 0.04 17.45 0.05
N PHE A 85 -0.27 16.18 -0.24
CA PHE A 85 -0.88 15.76 -1.50
C PHE A 85 -2.29 15.17 -1.33
N ARG A 86 -2.87 15.27 -0.15
CA ARG A 86 -4.24 14.78 0.11
C ARG A 86 -5.26 15.61 -0.66
N GLY A 87 -6.41 14.98 -0.99
CA GLY A 87 -7.48 15.64 -1.72
C GLY A 87 -7.29 15.67 -3.25
N GLN A 88 -6.24 15.06 -3.77
CA GLN A 88 -5.95 14.98 -5.21
C GLN A 88 -6.20 13.61 -5.81
N LYS A 89 -6.83 12.71 -5.05
CA LYS A 89 -7.16 11.33 -5.47
C LYS A 89 -5.93 10.47 -5.79
N PHE A 90 -4.79 10.78 -5.20
CA PHE A 90 -3.56 9.99 -5.41
C PHE A 90 -3.67 8.59 -4.82
N GLY A 91 -4.41 8.44 -3.71
CA GLY A 91 -4.69 7.12 -3.13
C GLY A 91 -5.46 6.23 -4.08
N VAL A 92 -6.47 6.78 -4.78
CA VAL A 92 -7.21 6.04 -5.81
C VAL A 92 -6.28 5.63 -6.95
N LYS A 93 -5.47 6.58 -7.44
CA LYS A 93 -4.57 6.32 -8.57
C LYS A 93 -3.53 5.27 -8.28
N VAL A 94 -2.90 5.32 -7.10
CA VAL A 94 -1.87 4.34 -6.74
C VAL A 94 -2.49 2.96 -6.52
N MET A 95 -3.69 2.89 -5.93
CA MET A 95 -4.39 1.62 -5.76
C MET A 95 -4.84 1.02 -7.09
N GLU A 96 -5.35 1.83 -8.00
CA GLU A 96 -5.72 1.35 -9.35
C GLU A 96 -4.50 0.78 -10.07
N PHE A 97 -3.35 1.45 -9.96
CA PHE A 97 -2.09 0.94 -10.52
C PHE A 97 -1.73 -0.42 -9.91
N GLY A 98 -1.83 -0.54 -8.58
CA GLY A 98 -1.53 -1.79 -7.87
C GLY A 98 -2.49 -2.92 -8.24
N ILE A 99 -3.77 -2.61 -8.37
CA ILE A 99 -4.79 -3.58 -8.78
C ILE A 99 -4.49 -4.08 -10.19
N ASP A 100 -4.19 -3.18 -11.12
CA ASP A 100 -3.85 -3.54 -12.50
C ASP A 100 -2.56 -4.39 -12.54
N TYR A 101 -1.58 -4.05 -11.72
CA TYR A 101 -0.36 -4.85 -11.59
C TYR A 101 -0.68 -6.29 -11.16
N CYS A 102 -1.51 -6.45 -10.13
CA CYS A 102 -1.88 -7.77 -9.62
C CYS A 102 -2.69 -8.57 -10.65
N LYS A 103 -3.60 -7.93 -11.36
CA LYS A 103 -4.36 -8.59 -12.43
C LYS A 103 -3.47 -9.09 -13.55
N LYS A 104 -2.44 -8.32 -13.89
CA LYS A 104 -1.50 -8.68 -14.96
C LYS A 104 -0.55 -9.78 -14.53
N HIS A 105 0.01 -9.70 -13.33
CA HIS A 105 1.09 -10.59 -12.89
C HIS A 105 0.60 -11.79 -12.07
N PHE A 106 -0.58 -11.67 -11.43
CA PHE A 106 -1.15 -12.71 -10.57
C PHE A 106 -2.63 -12.95 -10.91
N PRO A 107 -2.95 -13.28 -12.18
CA PRO A 107 -4.35 -13.31 -12.64
C PRO A 107 -5.20 -14.41 -11.98
N ASP A 108 -4.56 -15.42 -11.40
CA ASP A 108 -5.26 -16.55 -10.78
C ASP A 108 -5.50 -16.34 -9.27
N SER A 109 -5.17 -15.17 -8.76
CA SER A 109 -5.29 -14.84 -7.34
C SER A 109 -6.18 -13.62 -7.14
N SER A 110 -7.04 -13.65 -6.12
CA SER A 110 -7.65 -12.43 -5.59
C SER A 110 -6.58 -11.57 -4.91
N ILE A 111 -6.92 -10.32 -4.61
CA ILE A 111 -6.04 -9.41 -3.87
C ILE A 111 -6.58 -9.29 -2.45
N LYS A 112 -5.74 -9.60 -1.46
CA LYS A 112 -6.10 -9.48 -0.04
C LYS A 112 -5.40 -8.29 0.59
N ILE A 113 -6.12 -7.56 1.41
CA ILE A 113 -5.58 -6.42 2.16
C ILE A 113 -5.99 -6.51 3.62
N GLY A 114 -5.13 -6.00 4.52
CA GLY A 114 -5.49 -5.72 5.90
C GLY A 114 -5.85 -4.25 6.01
N ALA A 115 -7.13 -3.93 5.85
CA ALA A 115 -7.59 -2.55 5.78
C ALA A 115 -7.83 -1.96 7.17
N GLN A 116 -7.32 -0.75 7.43
CA GLN A 116 -7.75 -0.01 8.61
C GLN A 116 -9.25 0.26 8.48
N LEU A 117 -10.02 -0.03 9.54
CA LEU A 117 -11.47 -0.07 9.47
C LEU A 117 -12.09 1.26 9.01
N TYR A 118 -11.50 2.39 9.42
CA TYR A 118 -12.00 3.69 9.02
C TYR A 118 -11.83 3.98 7.52
N LEU A 119 -11.01 3.21 6.81
CA LEU A 119 -10.82 3.29 5.36
C LEU A 119 -11.63 2.26 4.57
N ALA A 120 -12.48 1.47 5.23
CA ALA A 120 -13.24 0.41 4.58
C ALA A 120 -14.10 0.93 3.41
N LYS A 121 -14.72 2.11 3.57
CA LYS A 121 -15.52 2.72 2.51
C LYS A 121 -14.67 3.05 1.28
N PHE A 122 -13.46 3.54 1.48
CA PHE A 122 -12.51 3.81 0.41
C PHE A 122 -12.19 2.53 -0.37
N TYR A 123 -11.86 1.44 0.33
CA TYR A 123 -11.52 0.17 -0.31
C TYR A 123 -12.74 -0.46 -0.99
N ARG A 124 -13.93 -0.33 -0.40
CA ARG A 124 -15.17 -0.79 -1.07
C ARG A 124 -15.41 -0.07 -2.38
N SER A 125 -15.10 1.21 -2.45
CA SER A 125 -15.25 1.99 -3.70
C SER A 125 -14.35 1.47 -4.81
N LEU A 126 -13.27 0.76 -4.47
CA LEU A 126 -12.35 0.13 -5.42
C LEU A 126 -12.75 -1.32 -5.75
N GLY A 127 -13.79 -1.85 -5.12
CA GLY A 127 -14.29 -3.20 -5.36
C GLY A 127 -13.92 -4.24 -4.31
N PHE A 128 -13.21 -3.84 -3.25
CA PHE A 128 -12.89 -4.76 -2.15
C PHE A 128 -14.11 -5.04 -1.29
N VAL A 129 -14.23 -6.27 -0.81
CA VAL A 129 -15.31 -6.69 0.09
C VAL A 129 -14.71 -7.26 1.37
N PRO A 130 -15.36 -7.05 2.53
CA PRO A 130 -14.89 -7.64 3.79
C PRO A 130 -14.94 -9.17 3.74
N VAL A 131 -13.88 -9.82 4.25
CA VAL A 131 -13.80 -11.28 4.34
C VAL A 131 -13.50 -11.77 5.76
N SER A 132 -13.46 -10.86 6.73
CA SER A 132 -13.26 -11.21 8.13
C SER A 132 -14.01 -10.27 9.04
N GLU A 133 -14.08 -10.63 10.33
CA GLU A 133 -14.49 -9.71 11.38
C GLU A 133 -13.37 -8.71 11.65
N MET A 134 -13.69 -7.65 12.41
CA MET A 134 -12.72 -6.66 12.84
C MET A 134 -11.69 -7.30 13.77
N TYR A 135 -10.43 -6.94 13.62
CA TYR A 135 -9.34 -7.32 14.52
C TYR A 135 -8.48 -6.10 14.85
N LEU A 136 -7.70 -6.19 15.92
CA LEU A 136 -6.77 -5.13 16.30
C LEU A 136 -5.36 -5.47 15.81
N GLU A 137 -4.71 -4.49 15.17
CA GLU A 137 -3.32 -4.59 14.78
C GLU A 137 -2.63 -3.30 15.23
N ASP A 138 -1.63 -3.44 16.10
CA ASP A 138 -0.95 -2.29 16.73
C ASP A 138 -1.92 -1.28 17.34
N GLY A 139 -3.01 -1.77 17.94
CA GLY A 139 -4.03 -0.96 18.59
C GLY A 139 -5.00 -0.27 17.65
N ILE A 140 -4.90 -0.48 16.35
CA ILE A 140 -5.78 0.12 15.33
C ILE A 140 -6.75 -0.95 14.81
N GLU A 141 -8.02 -0.60 14.71
CA GLU A 141 -9.04 -1.50 14.16
C GLU A 141 -8.80 -1.75 12.68
N HIS A 142 -8.74 -3.03 12.32
CA HIS A 142 -8.52 -3.51 10.95
C HIS A 142 -9.57 -4.53 10.57
N GLN A 143 -9.68 -4.78 9.26
CA GLN A 143 -10.52 -5.83 8.69
C GLN A 143 -9.85 -6.36 7.44
N TYR A 144 -9.80 -7.67 7.26
CA TYR A 144 -9.35 -8.23 5.98
C TYR A 144 -10.42 -7.99 4.92
N MET A 145 -9.97 -7.58 3.75
CA MET A 145 -10.82 -7.37 2.58
C MET A 145 -10.17 -8.02 1.36
N GLU A 146 -10.99 -8.41 0.39
CA GLU A 146 -10.51 -9.01 -0.85
C GLU A 146 -11.17 -8.41 -2.06
N LEU A 147 -10.40 -8.29 -3.14
CA LEU A 147 -10.89 -7.98 -4.47
C LEU A 147 -10.78 -9.25 -5.32
N ILE A 148 -11.92 -9.73 -5.77
CA ILE A 148 -12.04 -10.94 -6.59
C ILE A 148 -12.32 -10.51 -8.03
N PHE A 149 -11.56 -11.04 -8.98
CA PHE A 149 -11.72 -10.73 -10.40
C PHE A 149 -11.54 -11.93 -11.30
#